data_828fc01d49069857d04c222782dac297
#
_entry.id   828fc01d49069857d04c222782dac297
#
_cell.length_a   1.000
_cell.length_b   1.000
_cell.length_c   1.000
_cell.angle_alpha   90.00
_cell.angle_beta   90.00
_cell.angle_gamma   90.00
#
_symmetry.space_group_name_H-M   'P 1'
#
loop_
_entity.id
_entity.type
_entity.pdbx_description
1 polymer ?
#
loop_
_entity_poly.entity_id
_entity_poly.type
_entity_poly.pdbx_seq_one_letter_code
_entity_poly.pdbx_strand_id
1 'polypeptide(L)'
;MIRTLDPSVRAQLRSGVSVPSVAQCVEELVLNSLDAAATCVAVRIDLENFWIQVVDNGHGIPKDQLSIVGDRYATSKCHTVTDLESLSFFGYRGEALASIAQVCAVLEIESRHKASTKVSTKVFRHGKVVSIFESKAHRPTYGTTVTVHNVFHNLPVRQKFVSVSLERERIRERVAAIALIHPSVSFTLRNENVGGKYLQTHKTNSLVSCFGSLFGTKKSMSLREASHQHEQFKISGYISREGHRNKDLQFLYINNRLILRTKVHKFLNLLMSKSTVINRRAGQWEPRTPTVRDNSATDASSPGKQRDYYGMFVLNISCPLSEYDISLDPAKTLVEFKEWEALLTCVQDMVQKFLKKENLTI
;
A
#
# COMPACT_ATOMS: atom_id res chain seq x y z
N MET A 1 -29.81 6.67 -31.38
CA MET A 1 -30.76 5.97 -30.49
C MET A 1 -29.97 5.51 -29.26
N ILE A 2 -30.38 5.91 -28.04
CA ILE A 2 -29.72 5.51 -26.77
C ILE A 2 -30.19 4.10 -26.43
N ARG A 3 -29.20 3.22 -26.08
CA ARG A 3 -29.48 1.83 -25.64
C ARG A 3 -28.69 1.52 -24.37
N THR A 4 -29.24 0.66 -23.52
CA THR A 4 -28.54 0.15 -22.34
C THR A 4 -27.39 -0.76 -22.78
N LEU A 5 -26.20 -0.58 -22.20
CA LEU A 5 -25.05 -1.45 -22.44
C LEU A 5 -25.33 -2.87 -21.95
N ASP A 6 -24.83 -3.83 -22.69
CA ASP A 6 -24.83 -5.25 -22.27
C ASP A 6 -24.15 -5.41 -20.89
N PRO A 7 -24.66 -6.28 -20.01
CA PRO A 7 -24.07 -6.53 -18.69
C PRO A 7 -22.59 -6.89 -18.74
N SER A 8 -22.15 -7.66 -19.75
CA SER A 8 -20.72 -8.03 -19.93
C SER A 8 -19.85 -6.82 -20.25
N VAL A 9 -20.33 -5.93 -21.12
CA VAL A 9 -19.61 -4.68 -21.46
C VAL A 9 -19.52 -3.75 -20.25
N ARG A 10 -20.60 -3.62 -19.48
CA ARG A 10 -20.60 -2.85 -18.22
C ARG A 10 -19.59 -3.41 -17.22
N ALA A 11 -19.54 -4.74 -17.06
CA ALA A 11 -18.61 -5.40 -16.16
C ALA A 11 -17.16 -5.18 -16.58
N GLN A 12 -16.86 -5.26 -17.88
CA GLN A 12 -15.50 -5.04 -18.41
C GLN A 12 -15.05 -3.59 -18.23
N LEU A 13 -15.87 -2.61 -18.58
CA LEU A 13 -15.56 -1.18 -18.42
C LEU A 13 -15.30 -0.85 -16.94
N ARG A 14 -16.18 -1.28 -16.04
CA ARG A 14 -16.05 -1.04 -14.60
C ARG A 14 -14.80 -1.70 -14.02
N SER A 15 -14.50 -2.93 -14.40
CA SER A 15 -13.34 -3.66 -13.90
C SER A 15 -12.03 -3.05 -14.36
N GLY A 16 -11.95 -2.53 -15.59
CA GLY A 16 -10.80 -1.80 -16.10
C GLY A 16 -10.49 -0.51 -15.33
N VAL A 17 -11.50 0.11 -14.72
CA VAL A 17 -11.34 1.27 -13.83
C VAL A 17 -10.94 0.83 -12.42
N SER A 18 -11.57 -0.23 -11.89
CA SER A 18 -11.34 -0.72 -10.52
C SER A 18 -9.94 -1.32 -10.34
N VAL A 19 -9.36 -1.91 -11.40
CA VAL A 19 -8.00 -2.50 -11.38
C VAL A 19 -7.15 -1.79 -12.46
N PRO A 20 -6.62 -0.60 -12.16
CA PRO A 20 -5.86 0.18 -13.14
C PRO A 20 -4.43 -0.32 -13.36
N SER A 21 -3.84 -1.08 -12.42
CA SER A 21 -2.46 -1.56 -12.48
C SER A 21 -2.31 -2.95 -11.85
N VAL A 22 -1.19 -3.62 -12.12
CA VAL A 22 -0.83 -4.89 -11.46
C VAL A 22 -0.60 -4.66 -9.96
N ALA A 23 0.01 -3.54 -9.61
CA ALA A 23 0.22 -3.14 -8.21
C ALA A 23 -1.10 -3.01 -7.44
N GLN A 24 -2.16 -2.46 -8.07
CA GLN A 24 -3.48 -2.39 -7.44
C GLN A 24 -4.08 -3.78 -7.24
N CYS A 25 -3.88 -4.69 -8.19
CA CYS A 25 -4.33 -6.08 -8.04
C CYS A 25 -3.67 -6.74 -6.82
N VAL A 26 -2.35 -6.63 -6.68
CA VAL A 26 -1.61 -7.14 -5.52
C VAL A 26 -2.11 -6.50 -4.22
N GLU A 27 -2.28 -5.18 -4.19
CA GLU A 27 -2.76 -4.45 -3.01
C GLU A 27 -4.12 -4.97 -2.52
N GLU A 28 -5.11 -5.10 -3.42
CA GLU A 28 -6.44 -5.59 -3.05
C GLU A 28 -6.39 -7.03 -2.51
N LEU A 29 -5.54 -7.90 -3.07
CA LEU A 29 -5.38 -9.27 -2.58
C LEU A 29 -4.70 -9.32 -1.20
N VAL A 30 -3.68 -8.50 -0.98
CA VAL A 30 -2.98 -8.39 0.32
C VAL A 30 -3.93 -7.82 1.38
N LEU A 31 -4.73 -6.81 1.06
CA LEU A 31 -5.72 -6.24 1.99
C LEU A 31 -6.81 -7.25 2.33
N ASN A 32 -7.24 -8.10 1.38
CA ASN A 32 -8.16 -9.20 1.69
C ASN A 32 -7.55 -10.24 2.64
N SER A 33 -6.25 -10.51 2.54
CA SER A 33 -5.55 -11.39 3.49
C SER A 33 -5.52 -10.80 4.91
N LEU A 34 -5.30 -9.48 5.04
CA LEU A 34 -5.37 -8.79 6.33
C LEU A 34 -6.79 -8.81 6.92
N ASP A 35 -7.80 -8.57 6.09
CA ASP A 35 -9.21 -8.66 6.50
C ASP A 35 -9.58 -10.09 6.97
N ALA A 36 -8.88 -11.12 6.46
CA ALA A 36 -9.01 -12.50 6.93
C ALA A 36 -8.18 -12.80 8.20
N ALA A 37 -7.66 -11.77 8.88
CA ALA A 37 -6.82 -11.87 10.06
C ALA A 37 -5.53 -12.69 9.83
N ALA A 38 -4.95 -12.62 8.64
CA ALA A 38 -3.68 -13.25 8.34
C ALA A 38 -2.54 -12.63 9.16
N THR A 39 -1.64 -13.46 9.64
CA THR A 39 -0.41 -13.07 10.33
C THR A 39 0.85 -13.31 9.50
N CYS A 40 0.68 -13.92 8.32
CA CYS A 40 1.72 -14.15 7.35
C CYS A 40 1.12 -14.03 5.95
N VAL A 41 1.71 -13.18 5.11
CA VAL A 41 1.28 -12.97 3.72
C VAL A 41 2.49 -13.10 2.81
N ALA A 42 2.42 -14.02 1.84
CA ALA A 42 3.44 -14.22 0.84
C ALA A 42 2.93 -13.81 -0.53
N VAL A 43 3.61 -12.88 -1.17
CA VAL A 43 3.32 -12.40 -2.53
C VAL A 43 4.41 -12.92 -3.47
N ARG A 44 4.01 -13.57 -4.55
CA ARG A 44 4.86 -14.02 -5.64
C ARG A 44 4.39 -13.36 -6.93
N ILE A 45 5.31 -12.86 -7.72
CA ILE A 45 5.02 -12.18 -8.98
C ILE A 45 5.91 -12.69 -10.11
N ASP A 46 5.34 -12.78 -11.29
CA ASP A 46 6.03 -12.90 -12.56
C ASP A 46 5.43 -11.87 -13.52
N LEU A 47 6.05 -10.71 -13.59
CA LEU A 47 5.52 -9.58 -14.36
C LEU A 47 5.72 -9.74 -15.88
N GLU A 48 6.60 -10.62 -16.32
CA GLU A 48 6.81 -10.93 -17.74
C GLU A 48 5.62 -11.74 -18.28
N ASN A 49 5.06 -12.64 -17.44
CA ASN A 49 3.87 -13.43 -17.74
C ASN A 49 2.58 -12.85 -17.13
N PHE A 50 2.65 -11.67 -16.52
CA PHE A 50 1.50 -11.04 -15.85
C PHE A 50 0.81 -11.96 -14.82
N TRP A 51 1.63 -12.70 -14.08
CA TRP A 51 1.20 -13.67 -13.09
C TRP A 51 1.42 -13.15 -11.66
N ILE A 52 0.44 -13.40 -10.80
CA ILE A 52 0.48 -13.02 -9.38
C ILE A 52 -0.04 -14.19 -8.55
N GLN A 53 0.57 -14.43 -7.41
CA GLN A 53 0.03 -15.29 -6.37
C GLN A 53 0.16 -14.63 -5.01
N VAL A 54 -0.93 -14.63 -4.25
CA VAL A 54 -0.95 -14.19 -2.85
C VAL A 54 -1.40 -15.36 -1.99
N VAL A 55 -0.57 -15.70 -1.01
CA VAL A 55 -0.79 -16.81 -0.07
C VAL A 55 -0.85 -16.23 1.34
N ASP A 56 -1.90 -16.56 2.07
CA ASP A 56 -2.08 -16.15 3.46
C ASP A 56 -2.38 -17.33 4.39
N ASN A 57 -2.26 -17.08 5.69
CA ASN A 57 -2.66 -17.98 6.78
C ASN A 57 -3.85 -17.42 7.56
N GLY A 58 -4.72 -16.64 6.92
CA GLY A 58 -5.96 -16.14 7.50
C GLY A 58 -6.97 -17.24 7.78
N HIS A 59 -8.15 -16.91 8.28
CA HIS A 59 -9.16 -17.90 8.66
C HIS A 59 -9.70 -18.77 7.51
N GLY A 60 -9.35 -18.44 6.26
CA GLY A 60 -9.83 -19.13 5.06
C GLY A 60 -11.32 -18.86 4.77
N ILE A 61 -11.82 -19.44 3.68
CA ILE A 61 -13.20 -19.26 3.20
C ILE A 61 -13.98 -20.55 3.45
N PRO A 62 -15.14 -20.50 4.12
CA PRO A 62 -16.02 -21.65 4.28
C PRO A 62 -16.50 -22.18 2.90
N LYS A 63 -16.68 -23.50 2.80
CA LYS A 63 -17.04 -24.16 1.53
C LYS A 63 -18.38 -23.66 0.97
N ASP A 64 -19.36 -23.41 1.82
CA ASP A 64 -20.68 -22.88 1.46
C ASP A 64 -20.60 -21.46 0.90
N GLN A 65 -19.65 -20.63 1.40
CA GLN A 65 -19.43 -19.26 0.93
C GLN A 65 -18.58 -19.21 -0.36
N LEU A 66 -17.83 -20.24 -0.68
CA LEU A 66 -16.97 -20.25 -1.87
C LEU A 66 -17.78 -20.09 -3.16
N SER A 67 -19.03 -20.54 -3.20
CA SER A 67 -19.92 -20.38 -4.35
C SER A 67 -20.16 -18.92 -4.73
N ILE A 68 -20.21 -18.02 -3.76
CA ILE A 68 -20.50 -16.58 -3.95
C ILE A 68 -19.25 -15.70 -3.92
N VAL A 69 -18.09 -16.23 -3.47
CA VAL A 69 -16.82 -15.48 -3.47
C VAL A 69 -16.43 -15.09 -4.89
N GLY A 70 -16.13 -13.81 -5.10
CA GLY A 70 -15.81 -13.27 -6.41
C GLY A 70 -17.02 -12.86 -7.25
N ASP A 71 -18.25 -13.07 -6.77
CA ASP A 71 -19.42 -12.47 -7.36
C ASP A 71 -19.45 -10.96 -7.04
N ARG A 72 -19.90 -10.16 -7.99
CA ARG A 72 -19.93 -8.70 -7.82
C ARG A 72 -20.94 -8.32 -6.74
N TYR A 73 -20.52 -7.44 -5.82
CA TYR A 73 -21.26 -7.01 -4.63
C TYR A 73 -21.47 -8.10 -3.56
N ALA A 74 -20.85 -9.25 -3.71
CA ALA A 74 -20.79 -10.22 -2.63
C ALA A 74 -19.64 -9.90 -1.68
N THR A 75 -19.99 -9.62 -0.43
CA THR A 75 -19.02 -9.30 0.63
C THR A 75 -19.54 -9.80 1.97
N SER A 76 -18.64 -10.26 2.82
CA SER A 76 -18.93 -10.60 4.23
C SER A 76 -18.69 -9.40 5.19
N LYS A 77 -18.36 -8.23 4.67
CA LYS A 77 -17.76 -7.13 5.44
C LYS A 77 -18.67 -5.91 5.59
N CYS A 78 -19.72 -5.81 4.77
CA CYS A 78 -20.65 -4.68 4.77
C CYS A 78 -21.99 -5.14 4.21
N HIS A 79 -23.06 -5.05 4.99
CA HIS A 79 -24.40 -5.49 4.59
C HIS A 79 -25.44 -4.40 4.72
N THR A 80 -25.20 -3.38 5.56
CA THR A 80 -26.13 -2.28 5.85
C THR A 80 -25.49 -0.93 5.63
N VAL A 81 -26.30 0.12 5.52
CA VAL A 81 -25.79 1.50 5.42
C VAL A 81 -25.03 1.89 6.68
N THR A 82 -25.44 1.41 7.85
CA THR A 82 -24.74 1.66 9.12
C THR A 82 -23.36 1.01 9.17
N ASP A 83 -23.13 -0.10 8.46
CA ASP A 83 -21.79 -0.70 8.35
C ASP A 83 -20.82 0.21 7.58
N LEU A 84 -21.34 1.04 6.66
CA LEU A 84 -20.52 2.03 5.93
C LEU A 84 -20.01 3.15 6.85
N GLU A 85 -20.70 3.42 7.96
CA GLU A 85 -20.30 4.42 8.94
C GLU A 85 -19.28 3.89 9.96
N SER A 86 -19.09 2.56 10.02
CA SER A 86 -18.21 1.88 10.98
C SER A 86 -17.23 0.90 10.32
N LEU A 87 -16.76 1.20 9.10
CA LEU A 87 -15.89 0.32 8.31
C LEU A 87 -14.56 0.01 9.01
N SER A 88 -14.44 -1.20 9.54
CA SER A 88 -13.21 -1.74 10.11
C SER A 88 -12.37 -2.54 9.10
N PHE A 89 -12.92 -2.84 7.92
CA PHE A 89 -12.31 -3.67 6.89
C PHE A 89 -11.79 -2.83 5.71
N PHE A 90 -10.73 -3.29 5.06
CA PHE A 90 -10.18 -2.64 3.88
C PHE A 90 -11.04 -2.86 2.63
N GLY A 91 -11.52 -4.09 2.42
CA GLY A 91 -12.35 -4.45 1.28
C GLY A 91 -13.82 -4.58 1.66
N TYR A 92 -14.66 -3.59 1.35
CA TYR A 92 -16.08 -3.57 1.70
C TYR A 92 -17.04 -3.55 0.50
N ARG A 93 -16.56 -3.20 -0.71
CA ARG A 93 -17.41 -3.03 -1.90
C ARG A 93 -17.85 -4.34 -2.56
N GLY A 94 -17.20 -5.47 -2.25
CA GLY A 94 -17.46 -6.75 -2.93
C GLY A 94 -17.13 -6.72 -4.42
N GLU A 95 -16.16 -5.92 -4.85
CA GLU A 95 -15.86 -5.71 -6.27
C GLU A 95 -14.46 -6.16 -6.68
N ALA A 96 -13.51 -6.24 -5.73
CA ALA A 96 -12.11 -6.46 -6.05
C ALA A 96 -11.87 -7.79 -6.79
N LEU A 97 -12.30 -8.91 -6.21
CA LEU A 97 -12.13 -10.24 -6.82
C LEU A 97 -12.91 -10.37 -8.14
N ALA A 98 -14.14 -9.85 -8.20
CA ALA A 98 -14.94 -9.82 -9.44
C ALA A 98 -14.23 -9.02 -10.55
N SER A 99 -13.63 -7.89 -10.20
CA SER A 99 -12.92 -7.04 -11.15
C SER A 99 -11.60 -7.68 -11.60
N ILE A 100 -10.87 -8.32 -10.70
CA ILE A 100 -9.65 -9.08 -11.03
C ILE A 100 -10.00 -10.25 -11.95
N ALA A 101 -11.04 -11.05 -11.63
CA ALA A 101 -11.50 -12.15 -12.46
C ALA A 101 -11.85 -11.71 -13.89
N GLN A 102 -12.42 -10.50 -14.04
CA GLN A 102 -12.81 -9.95 -15.33
C GLN A 102 -11.63 -9.46 -16.18
N VAL A 103 -10.55 -9.00 -15.56
CA VAL A 103 -9.38 -8.46 -16.29
C VAL A 103 -8.25 -9.48 -16.46
N CYS A 104 -8.34 -10.67 -15.86
CA CYS A 104 -7.35 -11.74 -15.99
C CYS A 104 -7.88 -12.90 -16.86
N ALA A 105 -6.98 -13.71 -17.40
CA ALA A 105 -7.38 -14.90 -18.16
C ALA A 105 -7.96 -15.99 -17.24
N VAL A 106 -7.29 -16.25 -16.10
CA VAL A 106 -7.72 -17.22 -15.10
C VAL A 106 -7.48 -16.63 -13.71
N LEU A 107 -8.47 -16.78 -12.83
CA LEU A 107 -8.36 -16.53 -11.40
C LEU A 107 -8.67 -17.84 -10.67
N GLU A 108 -7.73 -18.27 -9.83
CA GLU A 108 -7.89 -19.44 -8.97
C GLU A 108 -7.91 -19.02 -7.51
N ILE A 109 -8.91 -19.45 -6.77
CA ILE A 109 -9.04 -19.22 -5.33
C ILE A 109 -9.05 -20.57 -4.65
N GLU A 110 -7.95 -20.93 -3.99
CA GLU A 110 -7.83 -22.13 -3.19
C GLU A 110 -7.87 -21.75 -1.71
N SER A 111 -8.76 -22.35 -0.96
CA SER A 111 -8.92 -22.02 0.46
C SER A 111 -9.20 -23.24 1.32
N ARG A 112 -8.57 -23.24 2.51
CA ARG A 112 -8.87 -24.13 3.61
C ARG A 112 -9.36 -23.30 4.79
N HIS A 113 -10.62 -23.43 5.12
CA HIS A 113 -11.19 -22.74 6.28
C HIS A 113 -10.67 -23.33 7.60
N LYS A 114 -10.54 -22.51 8.63
CA LYS A 114 -10.00 -22.90 9.95
C LYS A 114 -10.75 -24.06 10.61
N ALA A 115 -12.05 -24.23 10.33
CA ALA A 115 -12.88 -25.32 10.85
C ALA A 115 -12.90 -26.56 9.92
N SER A 116 -12.05 -26.61 8.88
CA SER A 116 -12.03 -27.69 7.89
C SER A 116 -10.63 -28.24 7.69
N THR A 117 -10.53 -29.54 7.42
CA THR A 117 -9.30 -30.16 6.94
C THR A 117 -9.22 -30.20 5.41
N LYS A 118 -10.35 -29.92 4.73
CA LYS A 118 -10.48 -30.00 3.29
C LYS A 118 -10.16 -28.65 2.64
N VAL A 119 -9.52 -28.74 1.49
CA VAL A 119 -9.21 -27.61 0.62
C VAL A 119 -10.26 -27.51 -0.48
N SER A 120 -10.83 -26.35 -0.69
CA SER A 120 -11.80 -26.11 -1.76
C SER A 120 -11.24 -25.07 -2.73
N THR A 121 -11.46 -25.29 -4.02
CA THR A 121 -10.95 -24.44 -5.09
C THR A 121 -12.10 -23.94 -5.95
N LYS A 122 -12.09 -22.62 -6.26
CA LYS A 122 -12.96 -21.99 -7.26
C LYS A 122 -12.10 -21.42 -8.37
N VAL A 123 -12.49 -21.68 -9.61
CA VAL A 123 -11.76 -21.24 -10.80
C VAL A 123 -12.67 -20.38 -11.66
N PHE A 124 -12.16 -19.20 -12.01
CA PHE A 124 -12.77 -18.30 -13.00
C PHE A 124 -11.92 -18.31 -14.27
N ARG A 125 -12.60 -18.26 -15.41
CA ARG A 125 -11.96 -18.02 -16.70
C ARG A 125 -12.72 -16.91 -17.42
N HIS A 126 -11.99 -15.85 -17.79
CA HIS A 126 -12.57 -14.66 -18.44
C HIS A 126 -13.78 -14.10 -17.67
N GLY A 127 -13.67 -13.99 -16.35
CA GLY A 127 -14.71 -13.47 -15.47
C GLY A 127 -15.90 -14.39 -15.19
N LYS A 128 -15.90 -15.63 -15.73
CA LYS A 128 -16.97 -16.61 -15.51
C LYS A 128 -16.46 -17.77 -14.65
N VAL A 129 -17.30 -18.24 -13.73
CA VAL A 129 -17.00 -19.44 -12.93
C VAL A 129 -17.00 -20.65 -13.85
N VAL A 130 -15.89 -21.40 -13.85
CA VAL A 130 -15.74 -22.63 -14.64
C VAL A 130 -15.93 -23.86 -13.77
N SER A 131 -15.39 -23.84 -12.55
CA SER A 131 -15.46 -25.00 -11.65
C SER A 131 -15.34 -24.58 -10.19
N ILE A 132 -16.00 -25.36 -9.34
CA ILE A 132 -15.84 -25.34 -7.89
C ILE A 132 -15.72 -26.78 -7.45
N PHE A 133 -14.61 -27.13 -6.80
CA PHE A 133 -14.35 -28.53 -6.41
C PHE A 133 -13.53 -28.61 -5.14
N GLU A 134 -13.56 -29.77 -4.49
CA GLU A 134 -12.67 -30.09 -3.39
C GLU A 134 -11.32 -30.54 -3.96
N SER A 135 -10.26 -29.78 -3.66
CA SER A 135 -8.91 -30.06 -4.15
C SER A 135 -8.32 -31.29 -3.43
N LYS A 136 -7.55 -32.08 -4.16
CA LYS A 136 -6.70 -33.11 -3.58
C LYS A 136 -5.40 -32.56 -2.99
N ALA A 137 -5.12 -31.26 -3.23
CA ALA A 137 -3.94 -30.60 -2.70
C ALA A 137 -4.00 -30.57 -1.17
N HIS A 138 -2.89 -30.89 -0.54
CA HIS A 138 -2.74 -30.79 0.90
C HIS A 138 -2.22 -29.42 1.26
N ARG A 139 -2.99 -28.67 2.03
CA ARG A 139 -2.56 -27.40 2.62
C ARG A 139 -2.31 -27.63 4.12
N PRO A 140 -1.07 -27.47 4.61
CA PRO A 140 -0.74 -27.80 6.02
C PRO A 140 -1.44 -26.89 7.02
N THR A 141 -1.71 -25.63 6.65
CA THR A 141 -2.40 -24.65 7.50
C THR A 141 -3.68 -24.15 6.82
N TYR A 142 -4.63 -23.65 7.61
CA TYR A 142 -5.76 -22.89 7.06
C TYR A 142 -5.27 -21.59 6.41
N GLY A 143 -6.11 -20.95 5.60
CA GLY A 143 -5.83 -19.72 4.87
C GLY A 143 -6.24 -19.82 3.40
N THR A 144 -5.86 -18.83 2.61
CA THR A 144 -6.24 -18.72 1.20
C THR A 144 -5.02 -18.52 0.31
N THR A 145 -5.08 -19.09 -0.87
CA THR A 145 -4.17 -18.81 -1.99
C THR A 145 -4.99 -18.28 -3.14
N VAL A 146 -4.66 -17.09 -3.61
CA VAL A 146 -5.26 -16.51 -4.80
C VAL A 146 -4.20 -16.42 -5.88
N THR A 147 -4.44 -17.09 -7.02
CA THR A 147 -3.53 -17.06 -8.17
C THR A 147 -4.21 -16.39 -9.36
N VAL A 148 -3.56 -15.42 -9.93
CA VAL A 148 -4.06 -14.62 -11.07
C VAL A 148 -3.14 -14.85 -12.25
N HIS A 149 -3.68 -15.31 -13.36
CA HIS A 149 -2.93 -15.60 -14.59
C HIS A 149 -3.25 -14.58 -15.67
N ASN A 150 -2.22 -14.02 -16.26
CA ASN A 150 -2.30 -13.14 -17.42
C ASN A 150 -3.24 -11.94 -17.18
N VAL A 151 -2.85 -11.09 -16.22
CA VAL A 151 -3.55 -9.83 -15.91
C VAL A 151 -3.59 -8.95 -17.15
N PHE A 152 -4.75 -8.33 -17.43
CA PHE A 152 -5.01 -7.47 -18.60
C PHE A 152 -5.01 -8.21 -19.95
N HIS A 153 -5.24 -9.55 -19.96
CA HIS A 153 -5.32 -10.33 -21.20
C HIS A 153 -6.33 -9.76 -22.21
N ASN A 154 -7.41 -9.14 -21.74
CA ASN A 154 -8.46 -8.51 -22.55
C ASN A 154 -8.25 -6.99 -22.72
N LEU A 155 -7.14 -6.46 -22.26
CA LEU A 155 -6.73 -5.06 -22.39
C LEU A 155 -5.30 -4.96 -22.97
N PRO A 156 -5.08 -5.43 -24.21
CA PRO A 156 -3.74 -5.64 -24.78
C PRO A 156 -2.92 -4.33 -24.89
N VAL A 157 -3.58 -3.21 -25.10
CA VAL A 157 -2.92 -1.89 -25.10
C VAL A 157 -2.36 -1.59 -23.71
N ARG A 158 -3.17 -1.79 -22.65
CA ARG A 158 -2.71 -1.58 -21.27
C ARG A 158 -1.55 -2.50 -20.94
N GLN A 159 -1.68 -3.80 -21.27
CA GLN A 159 -0.65 -4.79 -21.01
C GLN A 159 0.68 -4.44 -21.68
N LYS A 160 0.64 -3.99 -22.95
CA LYS A 160 1.84 -3.58 -23.71
C LYS A 160 2.57 -2.37 -23.10
N PHE A 161 1.85 -1.46 -22.45
CA PHE A 161 2.43 -0.27 -21.82
C PHE A 161 2.87 -0.47 -20.37
N VAL A 162 2.74 -1.67 -19.80
CA VAL A 162 3.27 -1.98 -18.47
C VAL A 162 4.80 -2.04 -18.52
N SER A 163 5.46 -1.16 -17.82
CA SER A 163 6.89 -1.26 -17.55
C SER A 163 7.13 -2.22 -16.39
N VAL A 164 7.74 -3.37 -16.65
CA VAL A 164 8.03 -4.42 -15.66
C VAL A 164 8.82 -3.87 -14.47
N SER A 165 9.85 -3.06 -14.73
CA SER A 165 10.68 -2.48 -13.66
C SER A 165 9.92 -1.49 -12.79
N LEU A 166 9.13 -0.60 -13.41
CA LEU A 166 8.33 0.39 -12.69
C LEU A 166 7.20 -0.27 -11.90
N GLU A 167 6.53 -1.26 -12.48
CA GLU A 167 5.43 -1.96 -11.83
C GLU A 167 5.92 -2.80 -10.64
N ARG A 168 7.08 -3.44 -10.77
CA ARG A 168 7.75 -4.15 -9.67
C ARG A 168 8.04 -3.21 -8.51
N GLU A 169 8.57 -2.02 -8.77
CA GLU A 169 8.86 -1.04 -7.73
C GLU A 169 7.56 -0.54 -7.07
N ARG A 170 6.52 -0.26 -7.84
CA ARG A 170 5.20 0.10 -7.30
C ARG A 170 4.62 -0.99 -6.39
N ILE A 171 4.73 -2.27 -6.79
CA ILE A 171 4.29 -3.39 -5.94
C ILE A 171 5.10 -3.41 -4.65
N ARG A 172 6.42 -3.28 -4.74
CA ARG A 172 7.32 -3.26 -3.58
C ARG A 172 6.95 -2.12 -2.61
N GLU A 173 6.74 -0.92 -3.13
CA GLU A 173 6.34 0.25 -2.34
C GLU A 173 4.99 0.06 -1.64
N ARG A 174 3.99 -0.50 -2.34
CA ARG A 174 2.67 -0.77 -1.78
C ARG A 174 2.72 -1.81 -0.67
N VAL A 175 3.40 -2.93 -0.90
CA VAL A 175 3.56 -3.99 0.12
C VAL A 175 4.37 -3.47 1.32
N ALA A 176 5.43 -2.67 1.09
CA ALA A 176 6.19 -2.04 2.16
C ALA A 176 5.33 -1.08 3.00
N ALA A 177 4.52 -0.25 2.35
CA ALA A 177 3.61 0.66 3.04
C ALA A 177 2.57 -0.08 3.89
N ILE A 178 2.00 -1.18 3.37
CA ILE A 178 1.07 -2.01 4.15
C ILE A 178 1.80 -2.66 5.34
N ALA A 179 3.00 -3.19 5.13
CA ALA A 179 3.79 -3.82 6.19
C ALA A 179 4.15 -2.86 7.33
N LEU A 180 4.40 -1.58 7.04
CA LEU A 180 4.70 -0.56 8.04
C LEU A 180 3.58 -0.35 9.04
N ILE A 181 2.32 -0.32 8.60
CA ILE A 181 1.17 -0.09 9.47
C ILE A 181 0.67 -1.38 10.13
N HIS A 182 1.14 -2.54 9.63
CA HIS A 182 0.83 -3.87 10.16
C HIS A 182 2.10 -4.63 10.59
N PRO A 183 2.91 -4.09 11.53
CA PRO A 183 4.19 -4.69 11.89
C PRO A 183 4.07 -6.06 12.55
N SER A 184 2.90 -6.41 13.10
CA SER A 184 2.60 -7.73 13.67
C SER A 184 2.39 -8.82 12.61
N VAL A 185 2.33 -8.46 11.32
CA VAL A 185 2.20 -9.39 10.19
C VAL A 185 3.53 -9.50 9.46
N SER A 186 3.92 -10.72 9.12
CA SER A 186 5.09 -10.95 8.26
C SER A 186 4.71 -10.94 6.80
N PHE A 187 5.48 -10.20 6.00
CA PHE A 187 5.29 -10.10 4.55
C PHE A 187 6.52 -10.60 3.80
N THR A 188 6.29 -11.30 2.70
CA THR A 188 7.36 -11.61 1.72
C THR A 188 6.88 -11.25 0.33
N LEU A 189 7.76 -10.64 -0.46
CA LEU A 189 7.55 -10.39 -1.89
C LEU A 189 8.71 -11.01 -2.67
N ARG A 190 8.40 -11.91 -3.60
CA ARG A 190 9.41 -12.63 -4.40
C ARG A 190 9.08 -12.58 -5.89
N ASN A 191 10.14 -12.68 -6.70
CA ASN A 191 10.00 -13.02 -8.11
C ASN A 191 9.94 -14.54 -8.24
N GLU A 192 8.96 -15.06 -8.95
CA GLU A 192 8.81 -16.51 -9.16
C GLU A 192 9.90 -17.08 -10.07
N ASN A 193 10.26 -16.37 -11.13
CA ASN A 193 11.21 -16.87 -12.14
C ASN A 193 12.68 -16.81 -11.69
N VAL A 194 13.07 -15.75 -10.99
CA VAL A 194 14.48 -15.50 -10.64
C VAL A 194 14.80 -15.91 -9.20
N GLY A 195 13.77 -16.30 -8.43
CA GLY A 195 13.94 -16.69 -7.02
C GLY A 195 14.39 -15.57 -6.09
N GLY A 196 14.49 -14.33 -6.56
CA GLY A 196 14.94 -13.16 -5.81
C GLY A 196 13.86 -12.64 -4.84
N LYS A 197 14.28 -12.29 -3.63
CA LYS A 197 13.42 -11.59 -2.67
C LYS A 197 13.50 -10.08 -2.89
N TYR A 198 12.36 -9.44 -3.12
CA TYR A 198 12.27 -7.98 -3.23
C TYR A 198 11.98 -7.32 -1.89
N LEU A 199 11.27 -8.03 -0.99
CA LEU A 199 10.91 -7.55 0.33
C LEU A 199 10.70 -8.74 1.27
N GLN A 200 11.13 -8.57 2.52
CA GLN A 200 10.83 -9.48 3.62
C GLN A 200 10.73 -8.70 4.92
N THR A 201 9.64 -8.87 5.65
CA THR A 201 9.48 -8.38 7.03
C THR A 201 9.24 -9.54 7.97
N HIS A 202 9.63 -9.34 9.21
CA HIS A 202 9.35 -10.29 10.30
C HIS A 202 8.31 -9.67 11.24
N LYS A 203 7.56 -10.50 11.94
CA LYS A 203 6.62 -10.04 12.96
C LYS A 203 7.35 -9.27 14.03
N THR A 204 6.87 -8.07 14.33
CA THR A 204 7.38 -7.21 15.40
C THR A 204 6.25 -6.37 15.95
N ASN A 205 6.39 -5.89 17.19
CA ASN A 205 5.44 -4.94 17.78
C ASN A 205 5.88 -3.48 17.59
N SER A 206 6.97 -3.25 16.84
CA SER A 206 7.56 -1.93 16.65
C SER A 206 7.55 -1.53 15.18
N LEU A 207 6.84 -0.44 14.87
CA LEU A 207 6.88 0.20 13.56
C LEU A 207 8.31 0.62 13.19
N VAL A 208 9.10 1.13 14.14
CA VAL A 208 10.49 1.56 13.91
C VAL A 208 11.36 0.37 13.53
N SER A 209 11.16 -0.80 14.16
CA SER A 209 11.89 -2.02 13.78
C SER A 209 11.49 -2.50 12.39
N CYS A 210 10.21 -2.47 12.05
CA CYS A 210 9.71 -2.78 10.71
C CYS A 210 10.30 -1.80 9.67
N PHE A 211 10.29 -0.50 9.95
CA PHE A 211 10.90 0.51 9.09
C PHE A 211 12.40 0.26 8.88
N GLY A 212 13.12 -0.11 9.95
CA GLY A 212 14.54 -0.45 9.88
C GLY A 212 14.83 -1.64 8.98
N SER A 213 13.99 -2.68 9.01
CA SER A 213 14.12 -3.86 8.14
C SER A 213 13.84 -3.55 6.66
N LEU A 214 12.96 -2.59 6.37
CA LEU A 214 12.56 -2.21 5.01
C LEU A 214 13.51 -1.19 4.37
N PHE A 215 13.97 -0.19 5.14
CA PHE A 215 14.65 1.00 4.62
C PHE A 215 16.02 1.24 5.23
N GLY A 216 16.45 0.37 6.13
CA GLY A 216 17.75 0.39 6.78
C GLY A 216 17.75 1.02 8.18
N THR A 217 18.52 0.39 9.08
CA THR A 217 18.58 0.74 10.51
C THR A 217 19.02 2.19 10.76
N LYS A 218 19.97 2.71 9.96
CA LYS A 218 20.43 4.10 10.10
C LYS A 218 19.28 5.11 9.98
N LYS A 219 18.36 4.89 9.04
CA LYS A 219 17.20 5.78 8.85
C LYS A 219 16.17 5.62 9.97
N SER A 220 15.95 4.38 10.45
CA SER A 220 15.01 4.15 11.55
C SER A 220 15.47 4.78 12.87
N MET A 221 16.79 4.87 13.10
CA MET A 221 17.34 5.52 14.29
C MET A 221 17.09 7.04 14.34
N SER A 222 16.81 7.68 13.21
CA SER A 222 16.46 9.10 13.16
C SER A 222 14.98 9.39 13.43
N LEU A 223 14.13 8.35 13.45
CA LEU A 223 12.71 8.49 13.70
C LEU A 223 12.42 8.77 15.18
N ARG A 224 11.52 9.71 15.44
CA ARG A 224 11.01 10.06 16.77
C ARG A 224 9.51 10.07 16.76
N GLU A 225 8.93 9.66 17.86
CA GLU A 225 7.49 9.64 18.02
C GLU A 225 6.90 11.05 18.02
N ALA A 226 5.83 11.22 17.23
CA ALA A 226 5.05 12.43 17.17
C ALA A 226 3.57 12.08 17.26
N SER A 227 2.84 12.77 18.13
CA SER A 227 1.41 12.61 18.25
C SER A 227 0.74 13.91 18.66
N HIS A 228 -0.47 14.13 18.17
CA HIS A 228 -1.32 15.25 18.55
C HIS A 228 -2.78 14.91 18.31
N GLN A 229 -3.66 15.53 19.10
CA GLN A 229 -5.10 15.44 18.92
C GLN A 229 -5.67 16.86 18.91
N HIS A 230 -6.53 17.12 17.97
CA HIS A 230 -7.30 18.35 17.85
C HIS A 230 -8.70 17.99 17.34
N GLU A 231 -9.71 18.36 18.14
CA GLU A 231 -11.11 17.98 17.88
C GLU A 231 -11.26 16.47 17.61
N GLN A 232 -11.89 16.09 16.48
CA GLN A 232 -12.11 14.71 16.08
C GLN A 232 -10.88 14.04 15.42
N PHE A 233 -9.79 14.79 15.16
CA PHE A 233 -8.59 14.28 14.52
C PHE A 233 -7.51 13.93 15.54
N LYS A 234 -7.00 12.72 15.47
CA LYS A 234 -5.81 12.28 16.20
C LYS A 234 -4.75 11.84 15.19
N ILE A 235 -3.58 12.45 15.24
CA ILE A 235 -2.44 12.05 14.41
C ILE A 235 -1.41 11.41 15.32
N SER A 236 -0.89 10.27 14.90
CA SER A 236 0.16 9.55 15.64
C SER A 236 1.12 8.86 14.67
N GLY A 237 2.35 8.68 15.09
CA GLY A 237 3.38 8.00 14.31
C GLY A 237 4.77 8.53 14.56
N TYR A 238 5.57 8.62 13.52
CA TYR A 238 6.99 8.96 13.62
C TYR A 238 7.39 9.98 12.55
N ILE A 239 8.25 10.90 12.95
CA ILE A 239 8.90 11.91 12.08
C ILE A 239 10.40 11.79 12.27
N SER A 240 11.15 11.92 11.19
CA SER A 240 12.61 11.88 11.24
C SER A 240 13.21 13.24 11.64
N ARG A 241 14.29 13.17 12.42
CA ARG A 241 15.15 14.33 12.70
C ARG A 241 16.05 14.72 11.52
N GLU A 242 16.12 13.90 10.49
CA GLU A 242 16.96 14.08 9.31
C GLU A 242 16.13 14.10 8.03
N GLY A 243 16.55 14.95 7.08
CA GLY A 243 15.94 14.98 5.75
C GLY A 243 16.41 13.83 4.85
N HIS A 244 15.62 13.53 3.84
CA HIS A 244 15.90 12.53 2.80
C HIS A 244 15.91 13.17 1.41
N ARG A 245 16.64 12.58 0.46
CA ARG A 245 16.85 13.14 -0.90
C ARG A 245 15.61 13.17 -1.77
N ASN A 246 14.61 12.37 -1.46
CA ASN A 246 13.35 12.26 -2.19
C ASN A 246 12.19 12.04 -1.21
N LYS A 247 10.97 11.93 -1.74
CA LYS A 247 9.73 11.78 -0.96
C LYS A 247 9.30 10.31 -0.77
N ASP A 248 10.13 9.34 -1.12
CA ASP A 248 9.77 7.91 -1.10
C ASP A 248 9.55 7.36 0.31
N LEU A 249 10.01 8.09 1.34
CA LEU A 249 9.85 7.72 2.75
C LEU A 249 8.81 8.59 3.48
N GLN A 250 7.76 8.97 2.76
CA GLN A 250 6.63 9.74 3.29
C GLN A 250 5.37 8.89 3.25
N PHE A 251 5.06 8.25 4.38
CA PHE A 251 3.91 7.38 4.53
C PHE A 251 2.83 8.05 5.37
N LEU A 252 1.68 8.27 4.77
CA LEU A 252 0.51 8.85 5.43
C LEU A 252 -0.67 7.90 5.32
N TYR A 253 -1.32 7.66 6.45
CA TYR A 253 -2.47 6.77 6.54
C TYR A 253 -3.67 7.51 7.13
N ILE A 254 -4.87 7.08 6.78
CA ILE A 254 -6.13 7.42 7.44
C ILE A 254 -6.76 6.12 7.92
N ASN A 255 -6.99 6.00 9.23
CA ASN A 255 -7.53 4.79 9.82
C ASN A 255 -6.82 3.53 9.30
N ASN A 256 -5.47 3.55 9.29
CA ASN A 256 -4.56 2.51 8.81
C ASN A 256 -4.60 2.24 7.30
N ARG A 257 -5.29 3.05 6.51
CA ARG A 257 -5.31 2.96 5.05
C ARG A 257 -4.33 3.95 4.44
N LEU A 258 -3.44 3.46 3.59
CA LEU A 258 -2.47 4.30 2.87
C LEU A 258 -3.19 5.30 1.96
N ILE A 259 -2.79 6.57 2.03
CA ILE A 259 -3.22 7.62 1.12
C ILE A 259 -2.04 8.24 0.39
N LEU A 260 -2.28 8.61 -0.87
CA LEU A 260 -1.25 9.16 -1.74
C LEU A 260 -1.56 10.61 -2.13
N ARG A 261 -0.53 11.46 -2.10
CA ARG A 261 -0.53 12.80 -2.72
C ARG A 261 -1.68 13.73 -2.28
N THR A 262 -1.90 13.87 -0.97
CA THR A 262 -2.92 14.77 -0.41
C THR A 262 -2.38 16.18 -0.13
N LYS A 263 -3.30 17.13 0.19
CA LYS A 263 -2.96 18.46 0.73
C LYS A 263 -2.09 18.33 1.99
N VAL A 264 -2.31 17.30 2.83
CA VAL A 264 -1.52 17.05 4.05
C VAL A 264 -0.05 16.79 3.73
N HIS A 265 0.28 16.00 2.70
CA HIS A 265 1.68 15.79 2.29
C HIS A 265 2.37 17.11 1.90
N LYS A 266 1.67 17.96 1.13
CA LYS A 266 2.20 19.26 0.73
C LYS A 266 2.43 20.15 1.95
N PHE A 267 1.48 20.15 2.89
CA PHE A 267 1.55 20.96 4.10
C PHE A 267 2.65 20.50 5.05
N LEU A 268 2.78 19.18 5.29
CA LEU A 268 3.89 18.61 6.05
C LEU A 268 5.25 19.02 5.47
N ASN A 269 5.42 18.91 4.15
CA ASN A 269 6.66 19.32 3.49
C ASN A 269 6.92 20.82 3.65
N LEU A 270 5.88 21.65 3.56
CA LEU A 270 6.00 23.10 3.78
C LEU A 270 6.43 23.42 5.22
N LEU A 271 5.84 22.79 6.23
CA LEU A 271 6.21 22.99 7.63
C LEU A 271 7.65 22.54 7.91
N MET A 272 8.03 21.38 7.38
CA MET A 272 9.38 20.83 7.59
C MET A 272 10.45 21.60 6.80
N SER A 273 10.13 22.22 5.67
CA SER A 273 11.08 23.06 4.91
C SER A 273 11.54 24.30 5.69
N LYS A 274 10.75 24.74 6.65
CA LYS A 274 11.05 25.86 7.55
C LYS A 274 11.79 25.42 8.83
N SER A 275 12.42 24.23 8.83
CA SER A 275 13.09 23.67 10.00
C SER A 275 14.52 23.22 9.69
N THR A 276 15.31 23.03 10.73
CA THR A 276 16.68 22.51 10.62
C THR A 276 16.75 21.04 10.20
N VAL A 277 15.61 20.32 10.15
CA VAL A 277 15.53 18.94 9.61
C VAL A 277 16.06 18.88 8.19
N ILE A 278 15.71 19.87 7.38
CA ILE A 278 16.10 19.96 5.96
C ILE A 278 17.38 20.77 5.78
N ASN A 279 17.59 21.82 6.59
CA ASN A 279 18.68 22.76 6.43
C ASN A 279 19.98 22.37 7.15
N ARG A 280 20.01 21.31 7.98
CA ARG A 280 21.19 20.89 8.78
C ARG A 280 22.46 20.59 7.97
N ARG A 281 22.38 20.29 6.68
CA ARG A 281 23.56 20.00 5.85
C ARG A 281 24.17 21.21 5.13
N ALA A 282 23.56 22.37 5.19
CA ALA A 282 24.18 23.59 4.67
C ALA A 282 25.30 24.13 5.56
N GLY A 283 25.42 23.67 6.83
CA GLY A 283 26.34 24.20 7.83
C GLY A 283 27.48 23.26 8.28
N GLN A 284 27.53 22.00 7.85
CA GLN A 284 28.69 21.14 8.15
C GLN A 284 29.65 21.12 6.95
N TRP A 285 30.40 22.15 6.85
CA TRP A 285 31.63 22.21 6.08
C TRP A 285 32.70 21.38 6.83
N GLU A 286 32.93 20.13 6.44
CA GLU A 286 34.13 19.42 6.86
C GLU A 286 35.32 20.06 6.16
N PRO A 287 36.34 20.53 6.89
CA PRO A 287 37.57 21.05 6.28
C PRO A 287 38.24 19.87 5.55
N ARG A 288 38.27 19.94 4.23
CA ARG A 288 39.10 19.06 3.42
C ARG A 288 40.54 19.28 3.81
N THR A 289 41.18 18.28 4.40
CA THR A 289 42.64 18.22 4.50
C THR A 289 43.21 18.31 3.08
N PRO A 290 44.20 19.19 2.84
CA PRO A 290 44.80 19.36 1.53
C PRO A 290 45.72 18.15 1.24
N THR A 291 45.27 17.21 0.42
CA THR A 291 46.13 16.25 -0.25
C THR A 291 46.52 16.78 -1.62
N VAL A 292 47.80 17.05 -1.73
CA VAL A 292 48.71 17.12 -2.91
C VAL A 292 48.06 17.41 -4.28
N ARG A 293 48.59 18.48 -4.87
CA ARG A 293 48.30 18.98 -6.22
C ARG A 293 48.47 17.90 -7.29
N ASP A 294 47.49 17.76 -8.14
CA ASP A 294 47.70 17.44 -9.55
C ASP A 294 47.05 18.51 -10.41
N ASN A 295 47.89 19.11 -11.27
CA ASN A 295 47.52 20.13 -12.23
C ASN A 295 46.93 19.46 -13.47
N SER A 296 45.66 19.61 -13.69
CA SER A 296 45.09 19.63 -15.03
C SER A 296 43.85 20.50 -15.05
N ALA A 297 43.87 21.43 -15.99
CA ALA A 297 43.02 22.60 -16.12
C ALA A 297 41.56 22.27 -16.49
N THR A 298 40.71 23.25 -16.14
CA THR A 298 39.46 23.64 -16.79
C THR A 298 38.27 22.68 -16.70
N ASP A 299 37.42 22.96 -15.72
CA ASP A 299 35.98 23.03 -16.03
C ASP A 299 35.30 24.00 -15.01
N ALA A 300 34.71 25.07 -15.54
CA ALA A 300 33.94 26.04 -14.79
C ALA A 300 32.71 25.35 -14.20
N SER A 301 32.75 25.07 -12.90
CA SER A 301 31.63 24.52 -12.15
C SER A 301 30.45 25.50 -12.14
N SER A 302 29.41 25.17 -12.85
CA SER A 302 28.07 25.72 -12.69
C SER A 302 27.70 25.78 -11.18
N PRO A 303 27.05 26.86 -10.67
CA PRO A 303 26.64 26.92 -9.28
C PRO A 303 25.78 25.68 -8.94
N GLY A 304 26.27 24.86 -8.01
CA GLY A 304 25.68 23.60 -7.66
C GLY A 304 24.21 23.78 -7.27
N LYS A 305 23.30 23.19 -8.02
CA LYS A 305 21.89 23.14 -7.65
C LYS A 305 21.80 22.63 -6.21
N GLN A 306 21.30 23.47 -5.32
CA GLN A 306 21.00 23.11 -3.93
C GLN A 306 20.09 21.88 -3.99
N ARG A 307 20.55 20.74 -3.46
CA ARG A 307 19.77 19.51 -3.50
C ARG A 307 18.66 19.63 -2.49
N ASP A 308 17.42 19.58 -2.95
CA ASP A 308 16.26 19.55 -2.08
C ASP A 308 16.28 18.32 -1.19
N TYR A 309 16.05 18.52 0.10
CA TYR A 309 15.79 17.46 1.06
C TYR A 309 14.34 17.54 1.51
N TYR A 310 13.78 16.37 1.87
CA TYR A 310 12.40 16.24 2.30
C TYR A 310 12.35 15.52 3.64
N GLY A 311 11.35 15.83 4.44
CA GLY A 311 11.11 15.09 5.68
C GLY A 311 10.75 13.64 5.42
N MET A 312 11.18 12.74 6.30
CA MET A 312 10.69 11.36 6.36
C MET A 312 9.66 11.26 7.47
N PHE A 313 8.56 10.59 7.21
CA PHE A 313 7.53 10.35 8.22
C PHE A 313 6.69 9.12 7.93
N VAL A 314 6.15 8.55 9.00
CA VAL A 314 5.12 7.49 8.99
C VAL A 314 4.05 7.96 9.95
N LEU A 315 2.95 8.47 9.44
CA LEU A 315 1.88 9.09 10.22
C LEU A 315 0.53 8.47 9.92
N ASN A 316 -0.26 8.21 10.95
CA ASN A 316 -1.63 7.75 10.84
C ASN A 316 -2.58 8.80 11.43
N ILE A 317 -3.56 9.20 10.63
CA ILE A 317 -4.66 10.06 11.01
C ILE A 317 -5.82 9.15 11.42
N SER A 318 -6.24 9.24 12.65
CA SER A 318 -7.43 8.57 13.16
C SER A 318 -8.56 9.59 13.31
N CYS A 319 -9.69 9.33 12.68
CA CYS A 319 -10.88 10.16 12.74
C CYS A 319 -12.13 9.32 12.46
N PRO A 320 -13.34 9.79 12.82
CA PRO A 320 -14.58 9.15 12.42
C PRO A 320 -14.69 9.03 10.91
N LEU A 321 -15.35 7.98 10.42
CA LEU A 321 -15.54 7.76 8.98
C LEU A 321 -16.40 8.83 8.31
N SER A 322 -17.27 9.49 9.06
CA SER A 322 -18.10 10.63 8.62
C SER A 322 -17.29 11.88 8.26
N GLU A 323 -16.01 11.94 8.68
CA GLU A 323 -15.17 13.12 8.47
C GLU A 323 -14.42 13.09 7.13
N TYR A 324 -14.43 11.96 6.42
CA TYR A 324 -13.73 11.86 5.14
C TYR A 324 -14.43 10.96 4.14
N ASP A 325 -14.26 11.25 2.86
CA ASP A 325 -14.69 10.40 1.76
C ASP A 325 -13.47 9.89 0.97
N ILE A 326 -13.38 8.58 0.85
CA ILE A 326 -12.37 7.84 0.09
C ILE A 326 -12.99 7.15 -1.14
N SER A 327 -14.29 7.28 -1.31
CA SER A 327 -15.03 6.60 -2.39
C SER A 327 -14.85 7.25 -3.76
N LEU A 328 -14.32 8.46 -3.81
CA LEU A 328 -14.12 9.25 -5.03
C LEU A 328 -13.15 8.58 -6.02
N ASP A 329 -12.19 7.81 -5.51
CA ASP A 329 -11.19 7.10 -6.32
C ASP A 329 -11.38 5.59 -6.20
N PRO A 330 -11.50 4.84 -7.32
CA PRO A 330 -11.54 3.38 -7.30
C PRO A 330 -10.32 2.74 -6.60
N ALA A 331 -9.14 3.35 -6.73
CA ALA A 331 -7.92 2.91 -6.05
C ALA A 331 -7.89 3.29 -4.56
N LYS A 332 -8.87 4.07 -4.08
CA LYS A 332 -9.00 4.50 -2.68
C LYS A 332 -7.76 5.25 -2.14
N THR A 333 -7.07 5.96 -3.01
CA THR A 333 -5.84 6.71 -2.67
C THR A 333 -6.04 8.21 -2.57
N LEU A 334 -7.14 8.72 -3.10
CA LEU A 334 -7.60 10.09 -2.93
C LEU A 334 -8.58 10.16 -1.77
N VAL A 335 -8.55 11.27 -1.06
CA VAL A 335 -9.41 11.52 0.08
C VAL A 335 -9.82 12.99 0.11
N GLU A 336 -11.08 13.23 0.42
CA GLU A 336 -11.60 14.54 0.78
C GLU A 336 -12.09 14.53 2.23
N PHE A 337 -11.79 15.60 2.95
CA PHE A 337 -12.22 15.77 4.35
C PHE A 337 -13.33 16.83 4.41
N LYS A 338 -14.25 16.61 5.33
CA LYS A 338 -15.30 17.56 5.64
C LYS A 338 -14.70 18.85 6.24
N GLU A 339 -13.80 18.69 7.21
CA GLU A 339 -13.18 19.78 7.97
C GLU A 339 -11.67 19.81 7.72
N TRP A 340 -11.26 20.36 6.56
CA TRP A 340 -9.85 20.50 6.20
C TRP A 340 -9.05 21.40 7.16
N GLU A 341 -9.67 22.49 7.65
CA GLU A 341 -9.00 23.46 8.54
C GLU A 341 -8.64 22.82 9.87
N ALA A 342 -9.56 22.07 10.51
CA ALA A 342 -9.31 21.37 11.76
C ALA A 342 -8.19 20.33 11.60
N LEU A 343 -8.19 19.56 10.50
CA LEU A 343 -7.12 18.61 10.21
C LEU A 343 -5.77 19.30 10.02
N LEU A 344 -5.69 20.38 9.23
CA LEU A 344 -4.45 21.09 8.98
C LEU A 344 -3.92 21.76 10.25
N THR A 345 -4.79 22.28 11.12
CA THR A 345 -4.43 22.78 12.46
C THR A 345 -3.82 21.67 13.30
N CYS A 346 -4.44 20.48 13.34
CA CYS A 346 -3.90 19.33 14.05
C CYS A 346 -2.50 18.93 13.53
N VAL A 347 -2.30 18.93 12.21
CA VAL A 347 -0.98 18.66 11.58
C VAL A 347 0.04 19.72 11.98
N GLN A 348 -0.34 20.99 11.91
CA GLN A 348 0.54 22.12 12.27
C GLN A 348 1.01 22.04 13.71
N ASP A 349 0.09 21.87 14.64
CA ASP A 349 0.38 21.77 16.07
C ASP A 349 1.27 20.55 16.39
N MET A 350 1.01 19.41 15.75
CA MET A 350 1.85 18.22 15.89
C MET A 350 3.29 18.50 15.44
N VAL A 351 3.47 19.07 14.25
CA VAL A 351 4.81 19.36 13.69
C VAL A 351 5.52 20.39 14.54
N GLN A 352 4.86 21.47 14.95
CA GLN A 352 5.46 22.51 15.81
C GLN A 352 5.91 21.95 17.17
N LYS A 353 5.07 21.12 17.81
CA LYS A 353 5.44 20.44 19.08
C LYS A 353 6.62 19.50 18.87
N PHE A 354 6.64 18.75 17.76
CA PHE A 354 7.75 17.87 17.40
C PHE A 354 9.05 18.67 17.21
N LEU A 355 9.04 19.72 16.38
CA LEU A 355 10.22 20.54 16.10
C LEU A 355 10.77 21.21 17.37
N LYS A 356 9.89 21.69 18.24
CA LYS A 356 10.28 22.29 19.53
C LYS A 356 10.88 21.25 20.47
N LYS A 357 10.26 20.07 20.61
CA LYS A 357 10.74 18.97 21.45
C LYS A 357 12.13 18.49 21.03
N GLU A 358 12.38 18.39 19.75
CA GLU A 358 13.63 17.88 19.19
C GLU A 358 14.69 18.96 18.93
N ASN A 359 14.43 20.23 19.31
CA ASN A 359 15.30 21.40 19.06
C ASN A 359 15.64 21.56 17.57
N LEU A 360 14.65 21.48 16.70
CA LEU A 360 14.77 21.55 15.23
C LEU A 360 14.13 22.81 14.64
N THR A 361 13.70 23.75 15.45
CA THR A 361 13.24 25.09 15.05
C THR A 361 14.42 25.94 14.59
N ILE A 362 14.20 26.75 13.53
CA ILE A 362 15.17 27.75 13.05
C ILE A 362 15.11 28.96 13.96
#